data_2b89b50e3be1c557acf5e22665a229a4
#
_entry.id   2b89b50e3be1c557acf5e22665a229a4
#
_cell.length_a   1.000
_cell.length_b   1.000
_cell.length_c   1.000
_cell.angle_alpha   90.00
_cell.angle_beta   90.00
_cell.angle_gamma   90.00
#
_symmetry.space_group_name_H-M   'P 1'
#
loop_
_entity.id
_entity.type
_entity.pdbx_description
1 polymer ?
#
loop_
_entity_poly.entity_id
_entity_poly.type
_entity_poly.pdbx_seq_one_letter_code
_entity_poly.pdbx_strand_id
1 'polypeptide(L)'
;MKKVFYSLFAAFVLTACGSEKQAPIDREALVARNNPQVASFDSLASLSVGNGEFAFTVDATGLQTFPSMYSKGVPLGTQSQWGWHSFANPQGYKSEEVLKAFDFGRGHEELYACQFKEEGRQKEASDWFRVNPHRLHLGIVGLELGEGVKASDITDIRQTLNMWKGEITSHFTLNGNAFDVRTVCHPDQDMISASVTSRAHAGVNLRFPYPTGAHADDACNWDANDKHSTTIVRQDAQSAVLKRVLDETTYYVTLRWEGKANLAEKSKNYFVLTPDEDMLAFSCLFTPNFQGTVFESEPPVYADGQVLPSFTETAAASASYWTNFWTNGAAVDFSHCTDPRAGELERRVVLSQYLLAIQSAGSVPPQETGLTYNSWFGKFHLEMIWWHQAWQPLWGHTDLLDRTLGWYETVEPVAREIARRQGFPGVRWMKMTDPNGTEAPSNVGSFLIWQQPHFIYLAELVYRSNPSDEVIQKYNKLVQETAEFMYAFATYDEFHGRFILKGAIPAQETLRAATTINPPFELSYWHFAMQTA
;
A
#
# COMPACT_ATOMS: atom_id res chain seq x y z
N MET A 1 -29.75 44.65 77.56
CA MET A 1 -30.24 44.27 76.25
C MET A 1 -29.20 43.35 75.63
N LYS A 2 -29.43 42.03 75.66
CA LYS A 2 -28.56 41.01 75.16
C LYS A 2 -29.06 40.61 73.78
N LYS A 3 -28.23 40.77 72.69
CA LYS A 3 -28.51 40.26 71.36
C LYS A 3 -27.94 38.84 71.23
N VAL A 4 -28.83 37.89 70.97
CA VAL A 4 -28.51 36.50 70.74
C VAL A 4 -28.26 36.36 69.19
N PHE A 5 -27.08 35.93 68.81
CA PHE A 5 -26.75 35.57 67.43
C PHE A 5 -27.02 34.06 67.24
N TYR A 6 -27.92 33.72 66.33
CA TYR A 6 -28.11 32.36 65.83
C TYR A 6 -27.17 32.12 64.58
N SER A 7 -26.21 31.25 64.75
CA SER A 7 -25.38 30.75 63.62
C SER A 7 -26.07 29.55 63.02
N LEU A 8 -26.58 29.68 61.80
CA LEU A 8 -26.99 28.54 61.01
C LEU A 8 -25.74 27.89 60.36
N PHE A 9 -25.44 26.66 60.77
CA PHE A 9 -24.48 25.81 60.10
C PHE A 9 -25.18 25.11 58.89
N ALA A 10 -24.93 25.57 57.69
CA ALA A 10 -25.33 24.86 56.46
C ALA A 10 -24.31 23.75 56.18
N ALA A 11 -24.69 22.49 56.41
CA ALA A 11 -23.91 21.32 55.99
C ALA A 11 -24.05 21.16 54.50
N PHE A 12 -22.99 21.51 53.75
CA PHE A 12 -22.85 21.13 52.35
C PHE A 12 -22.50 19.63 52.31
N VAL A 13 -23.46 18.81 51.90
CA VAL A 13 -23.21 17.42 51.51
C VAL A 13 -22.57 17.47 50.14
N LEU A 14 -21.23 17.36 50.08
CA LEU A 14 -20.49 17.05 48.87
C LEU A 14 -20.81 15.60 48.50
N THR A 15 -21.79 15.40 47.62
CA THR A 15 -21.91 14.16 46.85
C THR A 15 -20.70 14.10 45.92
N ALA A 16 -19.66 13.40 46.38
CA ALA A 16 -18.61 12.95 45.49
C ALA A 16 -19.26 12.03 44.41
N CYS A 17 -19.47 12.57 43.23
CA CYS A 17 -19.62 11.72 42.04
C CYS A 17 -18.33 10.91 41.92
N GLY A 18 -18.34 9.69 42.46
CA GLY A 18 -17.33 8.71 42.16
C GLY A 18 -17.40 8.47 40.64
N SER A 19 -16.42 8.97 39.91
CA SER A 19 -16.22 8.52 38.56
C SER A 19 -15.97 7.02 38.66
N GLU A 20 -16.95 6.19 38.32
CA GLU A 20 -16.71 4.79 38.06
C GLU A 20 -15.53 4.77 37.06
N LYS A 21 -14.42 4.17 37.47
CA LYS A 21 -13.31 3.95 36.56
C LYS A 21 -13.87 3.08 35.43
N GLN A 22 -14.01 3.68 34.26
CA GLN A 22 -14.45 2.97 33.08
C GLN A 22 -13.51 1.77 32.88
N ALA A 23 -14.06 0.57 32.70
CA ALA A 23 -13.27 -0.61 32.48
C ALA A 23 -12.39 -0.40 31.23
N PRO A 24 -11.17 -0.95 31.22
CA PRO A 24 -10.34 -0.91 30.01
C PRO A 24 -11.11 -1.49 28.83
N ILE A 25 -10.89 -0.94 27.63
CA ILE A 25 -11.47 -1.45 26.38
C ILE A 25 -11.00 -2.90 26.17
N ASP A 26 -11.96 -3.82 26.01
CA ASP A 26 -11.68 -5.17 25.52
C ASP A 26 -11.41 -5.09 24.01
N ARG A 27 -10.14 -4.99 23.67
CA ARG A 27 -9.69 -4.75 22.29
C ARG A 27 -9.93 -5.94 21.38
N GLU A 28 -9.85 -7.18 21.88
CA GLU A 28 -10.16 -8.37 21.11
C GLU A 28 -11.65 -8.41 20.75
N ALA A 29 -12.53 -8.18 21.74
CA ALA A 29 -13.97 -8.10 21.49
C ALA A 29 -14.34 -6.93 20.55
N LEU A 30 -13.67 -5.77 20.69
CA LEU A 30 -13.84 -4.63 19.80
C LEU A 30 -13.51 -5.00 18.34
N VAL A 31 -12.36 -5.59 18.08
CA VAL A 31 -11.94 -5.98 16.72
C VAL A 31 -12.83 -7.10 16.19
N ALA A 32 -13.12 -8.11 17.00
CA ALA A 32 -13.88 -9.30 16.59
C ALA A 32 -15.31 -8.97 16.13
N ARG A 33 -16.02 -8.04 16.82
CA ARG A 33 -17.39 -7.66 16.41
C ARG A 33 -17.44 -6.84 15.12
N ASN A 34 -16.28 -6.34 14.66
CA ASN A 34 -16.13 -5.57 13.43
C ASN A 34 -15.50 -6.39 12.27
N ASN A 35 -15.30 -7.69 12.44
CA ASN A 35 -14.76 -8.55 11.40
C ASN A 35 -15.66 -8.57 10.16
N PRO A 36 -15.14 -8.28 8.95
CA PRO A 36 -15.91 -8.39 7.71
C PRO A 36 -16.37 -9.83 7.44
N GLN A 37 -17.59 -9.95 6.95
CA GLN A 37 -18.21 -11.23 6.56
C GLN A 37 -18.75 -11.15 5.13
N VAL A 38 -18.54 -12.19 4.34
CA VAL A 38 -18.98 -12.29 2.95
C VAL A 38 -19.78 -13.59 2.78
N ALA A 39 -20.96 -13.51 2.17
CA ALA A 39 -21.86 -14.64 1.93
C ALA A 39 -22.16 -14.88 0.44
N SER A 40 -21.55 -14.13 -0.45
CA SER A 40 -21.72 -14.25 -1.91
C SER A 40 -20.49 -13.69 -2.62
N PHE A 41 -20.34 -14.02 -3.90
CA PHE A 41 -19.35 -13.32 -4.74
C PHE A 41 -19.81 -11.88 -4.97
N ASP A 42 -18.99 -10.92 -4.56
CA ASP A 42 -19.17 -9.50 -4.80
C ASP A 42 -17.81 -8.88 -5.17
N SER A 43 -17.70 -8.38 -6.40
CA SER A 43 -16.47 -7.83 -6.93
C SER A 43 -16.00 -6.54 -6.22
N LEU A 44 -16.86 -5.92 -5.42
CA LEU A 44 -16.53 -4.72 -4.63
C LEU A 44 -16.25 -5.05 -3.15
N ALA A 45 -16.40 -6.30 -2.73
CA ALA A 45 -16.26 -6.75 -1.34
C ALA A 45 -15.24 -7.88 -1.17
N SER A 46 -14.21 -7.94 -2.02
CA SER A 46 -13.09 -8.87 -1.86
C SER A 46 -12.33 -8.59 -0.55
N LEU A 47 -11.88 -9.66 0.12
CA LEU A 47 -11.08 -9.56 1.33
C LEU A 47 -9.58 -9.67 1.01
N SER A 48 -8.75 -9.10 1.86
CA SER A 48 -7.30 -9.11 1.68
C SER A 48 -6.56 -9.42 2.96
N VAL A 49 -5.41 -10.09 2.84
CA VAL A 49 -4.37 -10.19 3.85
C VAL A 49 -3.10 -9.51 3.33
N GLY A 50 -2.25 -9.04 4.23
CA GLY A 50 -1.01 -8.36 3.86
C GLY A 50 -0.20 -7.95 5.08
N ASN A 51 0.98 -7.36 4.83
CA ASN A 51 1.93 -6.93 5.87
C ASN A 51 2.41 -5.48 5.70
N GLY A 52 1.80 -4.74 4.77
CA GLY A 52 2.19 -3.37 4.44
C GLY A 52 3.14 -3.26 3.23
N GLU A 53 3.95 -4.28 2.99
CA GLU A 53 4.87 -4.38 1.84
C GLU A 53 4.35 -5.33 0.76
N PHE A 54 3.49 -6.26 1.16
CA PHE A 54 2.85 -7.26 0.32
C PHE A 54 1.37 -7.38 0.66
N ALA A 55 0.53 -7.53 -0.36
CA ALA A 55 -0.91 -7.76 -0.21
C ALA A 55 -1.42 -8.83 -1.17
N PHE A 56 -2.34 -9.64 -0.65
CA PHE A 56 -3.00 -10.72 -1.37
C PHE A 56 -4.52 -10.62 -1.20
N THR A 57 -5.21 -10.33 -2.30
CA THR A 57 -6.67 -10.14 -2.32
C THR A 57 -7.34 -11.39 -2.85
N VAL A 58 -8.36 -11.89 -2.13
CA VAL A 58 -9.03 -13.16 -2.42
C VAL A 58 -10.50 -12.97 -2.77
N ASP A 59 -11.05 -13.92 -3.52
CA ASP A 59 -12.50 -14.06 -3.71
C ASP A 59 -13.15 -14.84 -2.57
N ALA A 60 -14.44 -15.12 -2.70
CA ALA A 60 -15.23 -15.83 -1.69
C ALA A 60 -14.77 -17.28 -1.42
N THR A 61 -13.89 -17.85 -2.25
CA THR A 61 -13.29 -19.18 -2.01
C THR A 61 -12.11 -19.15 -1.04
N GLY A 62 -11.62 -17.96 -0.68
CA GLY A 62 -10.45 -17.78 0.18
C GLY A 62 -9.12 -17.75 -0.54
N LEU A 63 -9.11 -17.97 -1.85
CA LEU A 63 -7.97 -17.81 -2.76
C LEU A 63 -8.38 -16.97 -3.98
N GLN A 64 -7.61 -16.99 -5.07
CA GLN A 64 -7.85 -16.20 -6.29
C GLN A 64 -8.40 -17.09 -7.42
N THR A 65 -9.57 -17.68 -7.19
CA THR A 65 -10.12 -18.72 -8.07
C THR A 65 -10.80 -18.15 -9.31
N PHE A 66 -11.54 -17.03 -9.16
CA PHE A 66 -12.34 -16.41 -10.23
C PHE A 66 -11.92 -14.95 -10.53
N PRO A 67 -10.68 -14.69 -10.93
CA PRO A 67 -10.18 -13.32 -11.08
C PRO A 67 -10.97 -12.50 -12.10
N SER A 68 -11.50 -13.09 -13.16
CA SER A 68 -12.27 -12.38 -14.18
C SER A 68 -13.55 -11.71 -13.64
N MET A 69 -14.15 -12.25 -12.58
CA MET A 69 -15.32 -11.63 -11.95
C MET A 69 -14.99 -10.32 -11.23
N TYR A 70 -13.76 -10.18 -10.77
CA TYR A 70 -13.30 -9.06 -9.97
C TYR A 70 -12.58 -7.99 -10.79
N SER A 71 -12.32 -8.24 -12.08
CA SER A 71 -11.52 -7.36 -12.94
C SER A 71 -12.09 -5.94 -13.10
N LYS A 72 -13.39 -5.74 -12.89
CA LYS A 72 -14.07 -4.43 -12.93
C LYS A 72 -14.46 -3.88 -11.56
N GLY A 73 -14.15 -4.61 -10.50
CA GLY A 73 -14.34 -4.21 -9.12
C GLY A 73 -13.00 -3.93 -8.42
N VAL A 74 -12.74 -4.62 -7.31
CA VAL A 74 -11.43 -4.71 -6.67
C VAL A 74 -10.75 -5.98 -7.18
N PRO A 75 -9.79 -5.89 -8.11
CA PRO A 75 -9.17 -7.05 -8.73
C PRO A 75 -8.48 -7.96 -7.71
N LEU A 76 -8.47 -9.26 -7.99
CA LEU A 76 -7.74 -10.22 -7.17
C LEU A 76 -6.24 -10.08 -7.46
N GLY A 77 -5.55 -9.30 -6.64
CA GLY A 77 -4.14 -8.95 -6.83
C GLY A 77 -3.23 -9.71 -5.86
N THR A 78 -2.04 -10.08 -6.36
CA THR A 78 -0.86 -10.42 -5.58
C THR A 78 0.17 -9.36 -5.90
N GLN A 79 0.38 -8.43 -4.97
CA GLN A 79 1.23 -7.26 -5.20
C GLN A 79 2.22 -7.06 -4.06
N SER A 80 3.44 -6.65 -4.42
CA SER A 80 4.47 -6.24 -3.48
C SER A 80 5.00 -4.85 -3.82
N GLN A 81 5.52 -4.15 -2.81
CA GLN A 81 6.16 -2.84 -3.00
C GLN A 81 7.33 -2.87 -3.98
N TRP A 82 8.04 -4.02 -4.12
CA TRP A 82 9.13 -4.20 -5.08
C TRP A 82 8.67 -4.66 -6.47
N GLY A 83 7.40 -5.06 -6.64
CA GLY A 83 6.89 -5.64 -7.88
C GLY A 83 6.72 -4.60 -8.98
N TRP A 84 7.78 -4.36 -9.77
CA TRP A 84 7.83 -3.40 -10.86
C TRP A 84 8.27 -4.05 -12.16
N HIS A 85 7.75 -3.51 -13.27
CA HIS A 85 8.12 -3.91 -14.62
C HIS A 85 8.24 -2.68 -15.52
N SER A 86 9.15 -2.75 -16.47
CA SER A 86 9.26 -1.77 -17.56
C SER A 86 9.27 -2.51 -18.89
N PHE A 87 8.51 -2.01 -19.84
CA PHE A 87 8.66 -2.43 -21.23
C PHE A 87 10.02 -1.98 -21.75
N ALA A 88 10.56 -2.76 -22.69
CA ALA A 88 11.81 -2.41 -23.35
C ALA A 88 11.77 -0.99 -23.93
N ASN A 89 12.93 -0.32 -23.96
CA ASN A 89 13.13 1.00 -24.57
C ASN A 89 13.99 0.92 -25.83
N PRO A 90 13.51 0.28 -26.90
CA PRO A 90 14.31 0.10 -28.13
C PRO A 90 14.60 1.41 -28.86
N GLN A 91 13.80 2.44 -28.61
CA GLN A 91 13.97 3.78 -29.18
C GLN A 91 15.01 4.61 -28.42
N GLY A 92 15.48 4.14 -27.26
CA GLY A 92 16.45 4.85 -26.42
C GLY A 92 15.95 6.22 -25.95
N TYR A 93 14.67 6.32 -25.54
CA TYR A 93 14.14 7.56 -24.95
C TYR A 93 14.91 7.94 -23.70
N LYS A 94 15.16 9.25 -23.56
CA LYS A 94 15.87 9.83 -22.42
C LYS A 94 14.96 10.78 -21.65
N SER A 95 15.17 10.88 -20.35
CA SER A 95 14.37 11.74 -19.46
C SER A 95 14.42 13.22 -19.81
N GLU A 96 15.52 13.67 -20.41
CA GLU A 96 15.67 15.06 -20.85
C GLU A 96 14.73 15.41 -22.01
N GLU A 97 14.31 14.43 -22.82
CA GLU A 97 13.42 14.64 -23.96
C GLU A 97 12.00 15.02 -23.55
N VAL A 98 11.61 14.78 -22.29
CA VAL A 98 10.28 15.12 -21.76
C VAL A 98 10.27 16.42 -20.98
N LEU A 99 11.40 17.12 -20.88
CA LEU A 99 11.51 18.40 -20.19
C LEU A 99 11.01 19.53 -21.08
N LYS A 100 10.19 20.41 -20.48
CA LYS A 100 9.69 21.63 -21.09
C LYS A 100 10.00 22.83 -20.22
N ALA A 101 10.53 23.88 -20.82
CA ALA A 101 10.85 25.13 -20.15
C ALA A 101 9.62 26.00 -19.93
N PHE A 102 9.54 26.61 -18.75
CA PHE A 102 8.52 27.60 -18.37
C PHE A 102 9.17 28.81 -17.72
N ASP A 103 8.67 29.99 -18.03
CA ASP A 103 9.01 31.22 -17.34
C ASP A 103 7.81 31.70 -16.49
N PHE A 104 7.97 31.66 -15.19
CA PHE A 104 6.98 32.17 -14.23
C PHE A 104 7.37 33.55 -13.68
N GLY A 105 8.29 34.27 -14.36
CA GLY A 105 8.73 35.61 -13.97
C GLY A 105 9.58 35.64 -12.71
N ARG A 106 10.44 34.62 -12.52
CA ARG A 106 11.45 34.55 -11.44
C ARG A 106 12.86 34.90 -11.92
N GLY A 107 13.00 35.25 -13.22
CA GLY A 107 14.29 35.60 -13.83
C GLY A 107 15.11 34.42 -14.34
N HIS A 108 14.54 33.23 -14.35
CA HIS A 108 15.12 32.02 -14.94
C HIS A 108 14.03 31.12 -15.53
N GLU A 109 14.42 30.24 -16.45
CA GLU A 109 13.56 29.18 -16.95
C GLU A 109 13.55 27.98 -16.00
N GLU A 110 12.39 27.37 -15.85
CA GLU A 110 12.14 26.20 -15.01
C GLU A 110 11.79 25.01 -15.90
N LEU A 111 12.54 23.89 -15.76
CA LEU A 111 12.35 22.69 -16.56
C LEU A 111 11.45 21.67 -15.84
N TYR A 112 10.30 21.39 -16.40
CA TYR A 112 9.32 20.44 -15.88
C TYR A 112 9.13 19.26 -16.82
N ALA A 113 9.02 18.03 -16.28
CA ALA A 113 8.68 16.85 -17.05
C ALA A 113 7.20 16.87 -17.42
N CYS A 114 6.91 17.02 -18.70
CA CYS A 114 5.56 17.19 -19.23
C CYS A 114 5.17 16.08 -20.20
N GLN A 115 3.87 15.87 -20.35
CA GLN A 115 3.32 15.12 -21.46
C GLN A 115 3.21 16.01 -22.71
N PHE A 116 3.65 15.49 -23.83
CA PHE A 116 3.51 16.14 -25.14
C PHE A 116 2.27 15.61 -25.84
N LYS A 117 1.54 16.51 -26.53
CA LYS A 117 0.29 16.16 -27.23
C LYS A 117 0.49 15.99 -28.73
N GLU A 118 1.49 16.67 -29.29
CA GLU A 118 1.78 16.62 -30.72
C GLU A 118 2.54 15.32 -31.04
N GLU A 119 2.11 14.66 -32.11
CA GLU A 119 2.73 13.40 -32.56
C GLU A 119 4.22 13.60 -32.85
N GLY A 120 5.03 12.63 -32.42
CA GLY A 120 6.47 12.64 -32.60
C GLY A 120 7.23 12.11 -31.38
N ARG A 121 8.55 12.14 -31.48
CA ARG A 121 9.46 11.50 -30.50
C ARG A 121 9.26 11.98 -29.06
N GLN A 122 8.96 13.25 -28.82
CA GLN A 122 8.74 13.77 -27.46
C GLN A 122 7.46 13.21 -26.83
N LYS A 123 6.39 13.07 -27.64
CA LYS A 123 5.16 12.43 -27.17
C LYS A 123 5.41 10.97 -26.84
N GLU A 124 6.05 10.24 -27.73
CA GLU A 124 6.38 8.84 -27.54
C GLU A 124 7.25 8.64 -26.28
N ALA A 125 8.28 9.48 -26.08
CA ALA A 125 9.11 9.47 -24.88
C ALA A 125 8.29 9.76 -23.61
N SER A 126 7.45 10.81 -23.63
CA SER A 126 6.64 11.16 -22.46
C SER A 126 5.61 10.08 -22.12
N ASP A 127 5.02 9.44 -23.11
CA ASP A 127 4.09 8.33 -22.90
C ASP A 127 4.83 7.11 -22.34
N TRP A 128 6.04 6.81 -22.85
CA TRP A 128 6.86 5.72 -22.33
C TRP A 128 7.26 5.93 -20.87
N PHE A 129 7.80 7.11 -20.48
CA PHE A 129 8.19 7.43 -19.10
C PHE A 129 6.98 7.52 -18.16
N ARG A 130 5.81 7.87 -18.68
CA ARG A 130 4.61 7.90 -17.86
C ARG A 130 4.15 6.49 -17.47
N VAL A 131 4.24 5.54 -18.39
CA VAL A 131 3.88 4.14 -18.14
C VAL A 131 4.96 3.43 -17.33
N ASN A 132 6.23 3.64 -17.62
CA ASN A 132 7.34 2.84 -17.09
C ASN A 132 8.10 3.56 -15.95
N PRO A 133 8.54 2.82 -14.92
CA PRO A 133 8.07 1.48 -14.57
C PRO A 133 6.60 1.50 -14.13
N HIS A 134 5.93 0.36 -14.23
CA HIS A 134 4.57 0.18 -13.73
C HIS A 134 4.48 -1.00 -12.77
N ARG A 135 3.40 -1.03 -11.96
CA ARG A 135 3.17 -2.09 -10.97
C ARG A 135 2.99 -3.43 -11.66
N LEU A 136 3.68 -4.45 -11.14
CA LEU A 136 3.61 -5.82 -11.60
C LEU A 136 2.68 -6.64 -10.72
N HIS A 137 1.69 -7.29 -11.34
CA HIS A 137 0.92 -8.35 -10.70
C HIS A 137 1.77 -9.62 -10.66
N LEU A 138 2.06 -10.14 -9.46
CA LEU A 138 3.03 -11.23 -9.27
C LEU A 138 2.49 -12.63 -9.66
N GLY A 139 1.25 -12.74 -10.03
CA GLY A 139 0.56 -13.97 -10.36
C GLY A 139 -0.62 -14.25 -9.43
N ILE A 140 -1.48 -15.16 -9.82
CA ILE A 140 -2.59 -15.61 -8.98
C ILE A 140 -2.29 -16.97 -8.37
N VAL A 141 -2.84 -17.18 -7.16
CA VAL A 141 -2.88 -18.45 -6.44
C VAL A 141 -4.35 -18.76 -6.18
N GLY A 142 -4.93 -19.68 -6.94
CA GLY A 142 -6.36 -20.02 -6.89
C GLY A 142 -6.61 -21.50 -6.68
N LEU A 143 -7.87 -21.87 -6.42
CA LEU A 143 -8.25 -23.29 -6.40
C LEU A 143 -8.36 -23.83 -7.82
N GLU A 144 -7.93 -25.05 -8.03
CA GLU A 144 -8.14 -25.83 -9.24
C GLU A 144 -9.40 -26.68 -9.07
N LEU A 145 -10.55 -26.12 -9.43
CA LEU A 145 -11.87 -26.73 -9.20
C LEU A 145 -12.39 -27.59 -10.36
N GLY A 146 -11.61 -27.71 -11.41
CA GLY A 146 -11.96 -28.43 -12.62
C GLY A 146 -12.45 -27.53 -13.77
N GLU A 147 -12.48 -28.10 -14.96
CA GLU A 147 -12.81 -27.38 -16.18
C GLU A 147 -14.29 -26.98 -16.21
N GLY A 148 -14.57 -25.74 -16.59
CA GLY A 148 -15.95 -25.22 -16.75
C GLY A 148 -16.67 -24.84 -15.47
N VAL A 149 -16.09 -25.02 -14.28
CA VAL A 149 -16.67 -24.59 -13.01
C VAL A 149 -16.78 -23.06 -12.99
N LYS A 150 -17.93 -22.55 -12.60
CA LYS A 150 -18.25 -21.12 -12.46
C LYS A 150 -18.52 -20.76 -11.01
N ALA A 151 -18.36 -19.49 -10.67
CA ALA A 151 -18.70 -18.98 -9.35
C ALA A 151 -20.18 -19.22 -8.99
N SER A 152 -21.07 -19.24 -9.98
CA SER A 152 -22.50 -19.57 -9.78
C SER A 152 -22.78 -21.02 -9.33
N ASP A 153 -21.82 -21.92 -9.48
CA ASP A 153 -21.95 -23.32 -9.10
C ASP A 153 -21.61 -23.53 -7.61
N ILE A 154 -21.07 -22.49 -6.97
CA ILE A 154 -20.67 -22.48 -5.56
C ILE A 154 -21.83 -22.00 -4.70
N THR A 155 -22.12 -22.73 -3.64
CA THR A 155 -23.20 -22.48 -2.68
C THR A 155 -22.68 -22.46 -1.25
N ASP A 156 -23.53 -22.10 -0.29
CA ASP A 156 -23.25 -22.11 1.17
C ASP A 156 -22.01 -21.28 1.57
N ILE A 157 -21.78 -20.18 0.87
CA ILE A 157 -20.61 -19.31 1.09
C ILE A 157 -20.68 -18.65 2.46
N ARG A 158 -19.62 -18.81 3.24
CA ARG A 158 -19.38 -18.13 4.51
C ARG A 158 -17.90 -17.78 4.59
N GLN A 159 -17.57 -16.52 4.42
CA GLN A 159 -16.19 -16.06 4.53
C GLN A 159 -16.09 -14.99 5.62
N THR A 160 -15.05 -15.05 6.42
CA THR A 160 -14.78 -14.08 7.49
C THR A 160 -13.30 -13.71 7.48
N LEU A 161 -13.01 -12.41 7.55
CA LEU A 161 -11.68 -11.91 7.87
C LEU A 161 -11.61 -11.68 9.39
N ASN A 162 -10.82 -12.48 10.09
CA ASN A 162 -10.46 -12.26 11.48
C ASN A 162 -9.30 -11.25 11.55
N MET A 163 -9.62 -9.96 11.76
CA MET A 163 -8.63 -8.88 11.80
C MET A 163 -7.70 -8.96 13.01
N TRP A 164 -8.13 -9.62 14.12
CA TRP A 164 -7.29 -9.84 15.29
C TRP A 164 -6.13 -10.81 15.04
N LYS A 165 -6.30 -11.70 14.05
CA LYS A 165 -5.31 -12.72 13.67
C LYS A 165 -4.71 -12.51 12.29
N GLY A 166 -5.28 -11.61 11.47
CA GLY A 166 -4.90 -11.45 10.07
C GLY A 166 -5.19 -12.69 9.22
N GLU A 167 -6.31 -13.37 9.49
CA GLU A 167 -6.68 -14.65 8.87
C GLU A 167 -8.03 -14.56 8.18
N ILE A 168 -8.11 -15.02 6.94
CA ILE A 168 -9.37 -15.24 6.23
C ILE A 168 -9.74 -16.71 6.33
N THR A 169 -10.97 -17.00 6.77
CA THR A 169 -11.58 -18.32 6.73
C THR A 169 -12.74 -18.32 5.75
N SER A 170 -12.77 -19.31 4.86
CA SER A 170 -13.82 -19.45 3.83
C SER A 170 -14.37 -20.86 3.86
N HIS A 171 -15.69 -20.94 3.86
CA HIS A 171 -16.43 -22.20 3.71
C HIS A 171 -17.37 -22.07 2.54
N PHE A 172 -17.44 -23.11 1.69
CA PHE A 172 -18.40 -23.19 0.59
C PHE A 172 -18.65 -24.64 0.16
N THR A 173 -19.69 -24.85 -0.64
CA THR A 173 -20.04 -26.16 -1.20
C THR A 173 -19.98 -26.11 -2.72
N LEU A 174 -19.35 -27.10 -3.35
CA LEU A 174 -19.32 -27.32 -4.79
C LEU A 174 -19.62 -28.79 -5.10
N ASN A 175 -20.63 -29.07 -5.93
CA ASN A 175 -21.03 -30.42 -6.33
C ASN A 175 -21.24 -31.38 -5.13
N GLY A 176 -21.78 -30.87 -4.02
CA GLY A 176 -22.05 -31.63 -2.80
C GLY A 176 -20.81 -31.86 -1.90
N ASN A 177 -19.64 -31.38 -2.29
CA ASN A 177 -18.43 -31.41 -1.47
C ASN A 177 -18.26 -30.08 -0.73
N ALA A 178 -18.00 -30.13 0.56
CA ALA A 178 -17.61 -28.98 1.36
C ALA A 178 -16.13 -28.66 1.15
N PHE A 179 -15.84 -27.37 1.15
CA PHE A 179 -14.49 -26.82 1.13
C PHE A 179 -14.32 -25.89 2.31
N ASP A 180 -13.23 -26.07 3.05
CA ASP A 180 -12.78 -25.18 4.11
C ASP A 180 -11.39 -24.65 3.73
N VAL A 181 -11.27 -23.33 3.60
CA VAL A 181 -10.03 -22.67 3.20
C VAL A 181 -9.66 -21.66 4.27
N ARG A 182 -8.38 -21.68 4.68
CA ARG A 182 -7.79 -20.68 5.57
C ARG A 182 -6.61 -20.03 4.87
N THR A 183 -6.52 -18.69 4.93
CA THR A 183 -5.49 -17.91 4.23
C THR A 183 -4.91 -16.87 5.16
N VAL A 184 -3.58 -16.78 5.23
CA VAL A 184 -2.82 -15.82 6.04
C VAL A 184 -1.65 -15.26 5.25
N CYS A 185 -1.19 -14.06 5.63
CA CYS A 185 0.06 -13.46 5.15
C CYS A 185 1.11 -13.49 6.25
N HIS A 186 2.37 -13.78 5.89
CA HIS A 186 3.49 -13.67 6.82
C HIS A 186 3.78 -12.20 7.14
N PRO A 187 4.02 -11.84 8.42
CA PRO A 187 4.22 -10.44 8.80
C PRO A 187 5.50 -9.78 8.24
N ASP A 188 6.54 -10.59 7.98
CA ASP A 188 7.88 -10.08 7.60
C ASP A 188 8.36 -10.60 6.24
N GLN A 189 7.51 -11.29 5.48
CA GLN A 189 7.87 -11.87 4.18
C GLN A 189 6.72 -11.68 3.19
N ASP A 190 7.06 -11.52 1.93
CA ASP A 190 6.08 -11.47 0.82
C ASP A 190 5.54 -12.87 0.52
N MET A 191 4.89 -13.44 1.51
CA MET A 191 4.47 -14.84 1.53
C MET A 191 3.02 -14.99 2.02
N ILE A 192 2.23 -15.73 1.25
CA ILE A 192 0.96 -16.26 1.73
C ILE A 192 1.14 -17.72 2.14
N SER A 193 0.35 -18.13 3.13
CA SER A 193 0.15 -19.54 3.43
C SER A 193 -1.34 -19.84 3.48
N ALA A 194 -1.72 -20.99 2.96
CA ALA A 194 -3.11 -21.43 3.00
C ALA A 194 -3.24 -22.91 3.33
N SER A 195 -4.40 -23.26 3.91
CA SER A 195 -4.82 -24.65 4.15
C SER A 195 -6.17 -24.84 3.47
N VAL A 196 -6.26 -25.84 2.61
CA VAL A 196 -7.47 -26.23 1.87
C VAL A 196 -7.87 -27.63 2.32
N THR A 197 -9.09 -27.80 2.81
CA THR A 197 -9.65 -29.09 3.20
C THR A 197 -10.89 -29.40 2.36
N SER A 198 -10.88 -30.51 1.63
CA SER A 198 -12.03 -31.00 0.87
C SER A 198 -11.82 -32.44 0.43
N ARG A 199 -12.88 -33.25 0.51
CA ARG A 199 -12.89 -34.62 -0.04
C ARG A 199 -12.81 -34.66 -1.58
N ALA A 200 -12.94 -33.52 -2.25
CA ALA A 200 -12.74 -33.43 -3.68
C ALA A 200 -11.25 -33.39 -4.10
N HIS A 201 -10.30 -33.41 -3.16
CA HIS A 201 -8.86 -33.32 -3.40
C HIS A 201 -8.49 -32.14 -4.31
N ALA A 202 -9.06 -30.96 -4.02
CA ALA A 202 -8.89 -29.79 -4.86
C ALA A 202 -7.42 -29.35 -4.88
N GLY A 203 -6.88 -29.22 -6.08
CA GLY A 203 -5.56 -28.64 -6.29
C GLY A 203 -5.56 -27.13 -6.13
N VAL A 204 -4.34 -26.59 -6.12
CA VAL A 204 -4.10 -25.15 -6.13
C VAL A 204 -3.36 -24.82 -7.41
N ASN A 205 -3.83 -23.78 -8.12
CA ASN A 205 -3.16 -23.31 -9.33
C ASN A 205 -2.37 -22.03 -9.10
N LEU A 206 -1.27 -21.91 -9.85
CA LEU A 206 -0.49 -20.68 -9.99
C LEU A 206 -0.51 -20.29 -11.47
N ARG A 207 -0.98 -19.07 -11.76
CA ARG A 207 -1.00 -18.55 -13.13
C ARG A 207 -0.36 -17.16 -13.16
N PHE A 208 0.39 -16.89 -14.19
CA PHE A 208 1.21 -15.69 -14.31
C PHE A 208 0.82 -14.91 -15.57
N PRO A 209 0.36 -13.65 -15.44
CA PRO A 209 0.01 -12.81 -16.57
C PRO A 209 1.24 -12.08 -17.12
N TYR A 210 1.14 -11.58 -18.35
CA TYR A 210 2.02 -10.53 -18.84
C TYR A 210 1.40 -9.15 -18.53
N PRO A 211 2.18 -8.14 -18.07
CA PRO A 211 1.63 -6.84 -17.74
C PRO A 211 1.17 -6.08 -18.99
N THR A 212 0.11 -5.28 -18.85
CA THR A 212 -0.36 -4.38 -19.91
C THR A 212 0.20 -2.97 -19.80
N GLY A 213 0.73 -2.60 -18.62
CA GLY A 213 1.07 -1.21 -18.31
C GLY A 213 -0.17 -0.31 -18.26
N ALA A 214 -1.35 -0.87 -17.97
CA ALA A 214 -2.56 -0.08 -17.87
C ALA A 214 -2.51 0.88 -16.67
N HIS A 215 -3.25 1.99 -16.82
CA HIS A 215 -3.35 3.02 -15.79
C HIS A 215 -3.98 2.51 -14.49
N ALA A 216 -4.92 1.58 -14.59
CA ALA A 216 -5.70 1.04 -13.48
C ALA A 216 -6.09 -0.43 -13.75
N ASP A 217 -6.96 -0.98 -12.94
CA ASP A 217 -7.47 -2.35 -12.95
C ASP A 217 -6.39 -3.38 -12.56
N ASP A 218 -6.50 -4.62 -13.05
CA ASP A 218 -5.51 -5.67 -12.78
C ASP A 218 -4.22 -5.51 -13.60
N ALA A 219 -4.26 -4.72 -14.65
CA ALA A 219 -3.18 -4.47 -15.58
C ALA A 219 -2.56 -5.75 -16.18
N CYS A 220 -3.36 -6.80 -16.35
CA CYS A 220 -2.96 -8.15 -16.74
C CYS A 220 -3.40 -8.52 -18.16
N ASN A 221 -2.53 -9.17 -18.91
CA ASN A 221 -2.85 -9.88 -20.14
C ASN A 221 -2.58 -11.38 -19.96
N TRP A 222 -3.65 -12.13 -19.77
CA TRP A 222 -3.62 -13.57 -19.51
C TRP A 222 -3.36 -14.41 -20.77
N ASP A 223 -3.50 -13.82 -21.96
CA ASP A 223 -3.35 -14.49 -23.27
C ASP A 223 -1.96 -14.30 -23.87
N ALA A 224 -1.14 -13.39 -23.33
CA ALA A 224 0.18 -13.06 -23.89
C ALA A 224 1.28 -14.03 -23.43
N ASN A 225 0.99 -15.32 -23.36
CA ASN A 225 1.89 -16.35 -22.84
C ASN A 225 3.21 -16.49 -23.59
N ASP A 226 3.31 -15.97 -24.82
CA ASP A 226 4.55 -16.00 -25.61
C ASP A 226 5.55 -14.90 -25.27
N LYS A 227 5.12 -13.87 -24.54
CA LYS A 227 5.97 -12.72 -24.17
C LYS A 227 6.78 -12.94 -22.89
N HIS A 228 6.51 -14.00 -22.15
CA HIS A 228 7.16 -14.28 -20.89
C HIS A 228 7.27 -15.77 -20.63
N SER A 229 8.05 -16.15 -19.63
CA SER A 229 8.22 -17.56 -19.25
C SER A 229 8.25 -17.74 -17.74
N THR A 230 7.71 -18.87 -17.31
CA THR A 230 7.86 -19.37 -15.95
C THR A 230 8.36 -20.81 -16.04
N THR A 231 9.41 -21.15 -15.32
CA THR A 231 10.01 -22.49 -15.34
C THR A 231 10.25 -22.99 -13.92
N ILE A 232 10.03 -24.28 -13.69
CA ILE A 232 10.46 -24.95 -12.45
C ILE A 232 11.97 -25.09 -12.53
N VAL A 233 12.71 -24.38 -11.67
CA VAL A 233 14.17 -24.44 -11.61
C VAL A 233 14.68 -25.39 -10.53
N ARG A 234 13.84 -25.71 -9.54
CA ARG A 234 14.07 -26.75 -8.53
C ARG A 234 12.74 -27.35 -8.11
N GLN A 235 12.71 -28.64 -7.88
CA GLN A 235 11.58 -29.35 -7.29
C GLN A 235 12.06 -30.54 -6.50
N ASP A 236 11.51 -30.73 -5.30
CA ASP A 236 11.66 -31.91 -4.49
C ASP A 236 10.31 -32.40 -3.93
N ALA A 237 10.31 -33.31 -2.98
CA ALA A 237 9.08 -33.99 -2.56
C ALA A 237 8.02 -33.04 -1.95
N GLN A 238 8.45 -31.91 -1.38
CA GLN A 238 7.57 -30.98 -0.65
C GLN A 238 7.86 -29.50 -0.93
N SER A 239 8.68 -29.23 -1.94
CA SER A 239 8.98 -27.84 -2.33
C SER A 239 9.28 -27.69 -3.82
N ALA A 240 9.11 -26.48 -4.32
CA ALA A 240 9.53 -26.12 -5.67
C ALA A 240 9.91 -24.65 -5.74
N VAL A 241 10.78 -24.31 -6.67
CA VAL A 241 11.14 -22.94 -7.02
C VAL A 241 10.82 -22.70 -8.48
N LEU A 242 9.97 -21.72 -8.74
CA LEU A 242 9.63 -21.23 -10.06
C LEU A 242 10.44 -19.97 -10.35
N LYS A 243 11.11 -19.93 -11.48
CA LYS A 243 11.77 -18.71 -12.01
C LYS A 243 10.86 -18.08 -13.04
N ARG A 244 10.53 -16.82 -12.82
CA ARG A 244 9.71 -16.04 -13.74
C ARG A 244 10.56 -14.99 -14.45
N VAL A 245 10.41 -14.90 -15.78
CA VAL A 245 11.14 -13.94 -16.62
C VAL A 245 10.15 -13.26 -17.57
N LEU A 246 10.16 -11.93 -17.54
CA LEU A 246 9.39 -11.06 -18.42
C LEU A 246 10.23 -9.82 -18.74
N ASP A 247 10.55 -9.65 -20.02
CA ASP A 247 11.52 -8.66 -20.49
C ASP A 247 12.83 -8.70 -19.67
N GLU A 248 13.23 -7.60 -19.02
CA GLU A 248 14.40 -7.54 -18.14
C GLU A 248 14.08 -7.90 -16.68
N THR A 249 12.79 -8.09 -16.35
CA THR A 249 12.37 -8.39 -14.99
C THR A 249 12.45 -9.89 -14.72
N THR A 250 13.10 -10.27 -13.65
CA THR A 250 13.13 -11.64 -13.15
C THR A 250 12.75 -11.67 -11.69
N TYR A 251 11.92 -12.64 -11.27
CA TYR A 251 11.66 -12.92 -9.87
C TYR A 251 11.40 -14.41 -9.65
N TYR A 252 11.34 -14.84 -8.40
CA TYR A 252 11.16 -16.23 -8.05
C TYR A 252 9.91 -16.42 -7.20
N VAL A 253 9.27 -17.58 -7.37
CA VAL A 253 8.16 -18.03 -6.52
C VAL A 253 8.57 -19.36 -5.90
N THR A 254 8.73 -19.35 -4.59
CA THR A 254 9.09 -20.56 -3.82
C THR A 254 7.85 -21.12 -3.17
N LEU A 255 7.57 -22.39 -3.45
CA LEU A 255 6.48 -23.16 -2.86
C LEU A 255 7.03 -24.16 -1.85
N ARG A 256 6.32 -24.31 -0.74
CA ARG A 256 6.42 -25.45 0.16
C ARG A 256 5.02 -25.99 0.42
N TRP A 257 4.87 -27.28 0.51
CA TRP A 257 3.61 -27.92 0.92
C TRP A 257 3.83 -29.03 1.94
N GLU A 258 2.77 -29.37 2.65
CA GLU A 258 2.74 -30.43 3.65
C GLU A 258 1.98 -31.64 3.08
N GLY A 259 2.33 -32.85 3.48
CA GLY A 259 1.74 -34.08 2.94
C GLY A 259 2.29 -34.47 1.56
N LYS A 260 1.50 -35.24 0.83
CA LYS A 260 1.83 -35.69 -0.52
C LYS A 260 1.08 -34.85 -1.55
N ALA A 261 1.80 -34.21 -2.43
CA ALA A 261 1.24 -33.49 -3.57
C ALA A 261 2.24 -33.48 -4.72
N ASN A 262 1.73 -33.26 -5.93
CA ASN A 262 2.54 -33.15 -7.14
C ASN A 262 2.34 -31.79 -7.80
N LEU A 263 3.42 -31.05 -8.02
CA LEU A 263 3.41 -29.83 -8.81
C LEU A 263 3.75 -30.15 -10.27
N ALA A 264 2.90 -29.75 -11.20
CA ALA A 264 3.13 -29.92 -12.62
C ALA A 264 2.70 -28.67 -13.41
N GLU A 265 3.40 -28.42 -14.53
CA GLU A 265 2.97 -27.43 -15.51
C GLU A 265 1.78 -27.99 -16.30
N LYS A 266 0.63 -27.32 -16.22
CA LYS A 266 -0.59 -27.66 -16.96
C LYS A 266 -0.57 -27.05 -18.37
N SER A 267 -0.09 -25.83 -18.47
CA SER A 267 0.16 -25.13 -19.72
C SER A 267 1.16 -23.99 -19.46
N LYS A 268 1.62 -23.33 -20.50
CA LYS A 268 2.63 -22.26 -20.40
C LYS A 268 2.22 -21.19 -19.35
N ASN A 269 3.09 -20.96 -18.37
CA ASN A 269 2.87 -20.06 -17.24
C ASN A 269 1.70 -20.43 -16.31
N TYR A 270 1.26 -21.70 -16.36
CA TYR A 270 0.17 -22.22 -15.55
C TYR A 270 0.59 -23.55 -14.89
N PHE A 271 0.66 -23.57 -13.58
CA PHE A 271 1.10 -24.71 -12.76
C PHE A 271 -0.02 -25.13 -11.81
N VAL A 272 -0.09 -26.42 -11.52
CA VAL A 272 -1.07 -26.99 -10.59
C VAL A 272 -0.35 -27.86 -9.59
N LEU A 273 -0.58 -27.60 -8.30
CA LEU A 273 -0.21 -28.44 -7.18
C LEU A 273 -1.42 -29.30 -6.81
N THR A 274 -1.35 -30.59 -7.08
CA THR A 274 -2.44 -31.55 -6.84
C THR A 274 -2.13 -32.40 -5.62
N PRO A 275 -2.95 -32.37 -4.55
CA PRO A 275 -2.78 -33.21 -3.38
C PRO A 275 -3.28 -34.66 -3.60
N ASP A 276 -2.67 -35.61 -2.89
CA ASP A 276 -3.15 -36.98 -2.79
C ASP A 276 -4.13 -37.21 -1.62
N GLU A 277 -4.32 -36.18 -0.77
CA GLU A 277 -5.07 -36.22 0.48
C GLU A 277 -6.19 -35.18 0.51
N ASP A 278 -7.14 -35.31 1.46
CA ASP A 278 -8.26 -34.37 1.65
C ASP A 278 -7.80 -32.96 2.09
N MET A 279 -6.58 -32.83 2.60
CA MET A 279 -6.01 -31.58 3.09
C MET A 279 -4.71 -31.24 2.35
N LEU A 280 -4.62 -29.99 1.88
CA LEU A 280 -3.42 -29.40 1.33
C LEU A 280 -3.10 -28.14 2.13
N ALA A 281 -1.98 -28.12 2.86
CA ALA A 281 -1.41 -26.93 3.44
C ALA A 281 -0.15 -26.53 2.66
N PHE A 282 -0.02 -25.25 2.32
CA PHE A 282 1.11 -24.75 1.54
C PHE A 282 1.47 -23.31 1.88
N SER A 283 2.72 -22.94 1.58
CA SER A 283 3.25 -21.59 1.62
C SER A 283 3.78 -21.20 0.24
N CYS A 284 3.56 -19.96 -0.15
CA CYS A 284 3.98 -19.41 -1.44
C CYS A 284 4.65 -18.05 -1.20
N LEU A 285 5.98 -18.01 -1.38
CA LEU A 285 6.84 -16.84 -1.20
C LEU A 285 7.21 -16.25 -2.55
N PHE A 286 7.10 -14.94 -2.68
CA PHE A 286 7.53 -14.17 -3.85
C PHE A 286 8.80 -13.39 -3.51
N THR A 287 9.87 -13.59 -4.29
CA THR A 287 11.16 -12.93 -4.06
C THR A 287 11.69 -12.28 -5.33
N PRO A 288 12.08 -11.00 -5.27
CA PRO A 288 12.67 -10.32 -6.42
C PRO A 288 14.06 -10.87 -6.74
N ASN A 289 14.51 -10.61 -7.97
CA ASN A 289 15.91 -10.74 -8.33
C ASN A 289 16.53 -9.33 -8.29
N PHE A 290 17.13 -8.98 -7.15
CA PHE A 290 17.68 -7.65 -6.95
C PHE A 290 19.00 -7.49 -7.71
N GLN A 291 18.98 -6.74 -8.82
CA GLN A 291 20.16 -6.14 -9.38
C GLN A 291 19.85 -4.65 -9.62
N GLY A 292 20.37 -3.79 -8.75
CA GLY A 292 20.39 -2.35 -8.97
C GLY A 292 19.07 -1.61 -8.73
N THR A 293 18.29 -1.97 -7.70
CA THR A 293 17.09 -1.23 -7.28
C THR A 293 17.24 -0.68 -5.86
N VAL A 294 16.44 0.33 -5.49
CA VAL A 294 16.34 0.87 -4.11
C VAL A 294 15.93 -0.18 -3.06
N PHE A 295 15.56 -1.37 -3.49
CA PHE A 295 15.18 -2.50 -2.65
C PHE A 295 16.35 -3.46 -2.39
N GLU A 296 17.58 -2.97 -2.35
CA GLU A 296 18.83 -3.74 -2.14
C GLU A 296 18.99 -4.40 -0.76
N SER A 297 17.92 -4.71 -0.07
CA SER A 297 18.01 -5.72 0.98
C SER A 297 18.16 -7.09 0.30
N GLU A 298 19.21 -7.84 0.63
CA GLU A 298 19.35 -9.20 0.16
C GLU A 298 18.02 -9.94 0.38
N PRO A 299 17.42 -10.54 -0.68
CA PRO A 299 16.22 -11.33 -0.47
C PRO A 299 16.56 -12.38 0.58
N PRO A 300 15.62 -12.85 1.38
CA PRO A 300 15.83 -14.05 2.13
C PRO A 300 16.06 -15.17 1.11
N VAL A 301 17.33 -15.31 0.69
CA VAL A 301 17.74 -16.47 -0.04
C VAL A 301 17.54 -17.59 0.98
N TYR A 302 16.48 -18.36 0.80
CA TYR A 302 16.43 -19.65 1.46
C TYR A 302 17.59 -20.43 0.89
N ALA A 303 18.76 -20.26 1.53
CA ALA A 303 19.98 -20.97 1.22
C ALA A 303 19.67 -22.46 1.22
N ASP A 304 20.40 -23.25 0.45
CA ASP A 304 20.23 -24.70 0.43
C ASP A 304 20.08 -25.22 1.86
N GLY A 305 18.89 -25.75 2.19
CA GLY A 305 18.54 -26.28 3.50
C GLY A 305 17.63 -25.41 4.39
N GLN A 306 17.33 -24.16 4.06
CA GLN A 306 16.27 -23.40 4.74
C GLN A 306 14.89 -23.80 4.18
N VAL A 307 13.97 -24.10 5.09
CA VAL A 307 12.60 -24.49 4.76
C VAL A 307 11.67 -23.30 5.03
N LEU A 308 10.80 -22.95 4.06
CA LEU A 308 9.77 -21.94 4.29
C LEU A 308 8.93 -22.26 5.53
N PRO A 309 8.43 -21.26 6.27
CA PRO A 309 7.45 -21.49 7.32
C PRO A 309 6.26 -22.29 6.79
N SER A 310 5.77 -23.23 7.60
CA SER A 310 4.54 -23.98 7.36
C SER A 310 3.32 -23.06 7.49
N PHE A 311 2.14 -23.55 7.08
CA PHE A 311 0.89 -22.83 7.33
C PHE A 311 0.69 -22.52 8.82
N THR A 312 0.96 -23.50 9.69
CA THR A 312 0.78 -23.32 11.15
C THR A 312 1.74 -22.27 11.72
N GLU A 313 3.00 -22.28 11.29
CA GLU A 313 3.99 -21.28 11.71
C GLU A 313 3.63 -19.87 11.22
N THR A 314 3.22 -19.75 9.95
CA THR A 314 2.78 -18.47 9.37
C THR A 314 1.53 -17.94 10.06
N ALA A 315 0.55 -18.79 10.34
CA ALA A 315 -0.67 -18.39 11.04
C ALA A 315 -0.39 -17.93 12.48
N ALA A 316 0.56 -18.58 13.17
CA ALA A 316 1.00 -18.16 14.49
C ALA A 316 1.73 -16.82 14.45
N ALA A 317 2.62 -16.60 13.47
CA ALA A 317 3.33 -15.34 13.27
C ALA A 317 2.36 -14.19 12.95
N SER A 318 1.41 -14.41 12.04
CA SER A 318 0.36 -13.44 11.70
C SER A 318 -0.48 -13.07 12.92
N ALA A 319 -0.95 -14.08 13.67
CA ALA A 319 -1.74 -13.83 14.87
C ALA A 319 -0.96 -13.06 15.94
N SER A 320 0.32 -13.35 16.12
CA SER A 320 1.19 -12.61 17.04
C SER A 320 1.36 -11.14 16.63
N TYR A 321 1.64 -10.89 15.35
CA TYR A 321 1.78 -9.55 14.80
C TYR A 321 0.50 -8.72 14.98
N TRP A 322 -0.66 -9.25 14.57
CA TRP A 322 -1.92 -8.52 14.64
C TRP A 322 -2.40 -8.30 16.08
N THR A 323 -2.21 -9.29 16.97
CA THR A 323 -2.46 -9.10 18.41
C THR A 323 -1.62 -7.95 18.97
N ASN A 324 -0.33 -7.90 18.63
CA ASN A 324 0.57 -6.81 19.04
C ASN A 324 0.12 -5.46 18.44
N PHE A 325 -0.23 -5.42 17.17
CA PHE A 325 -0.76 -4.23 16.50
C PHE A 325 -1.96 -3.65 17.24
N TRP A 326 -2.98 -4.47 17.51
CA TRP A 326 -4.21 -4.02 18.17
C TRP A 326 -4.03 -3.68 19.66
N THR A 327 -3.11 -4.33 20.35
CA THR A 327 -2.86 -4.09 21.79
C THR A 327 -2.03 -2.84 22.04
N ASN A 328 -1.11 -2.49 21.15
CA ASN A 328 -0.21 -1.34 21.30
C ASN A 328 -0.76 -0.03 20.72
N GLY A 329 -1.69 -0.09 19.79
CA GLY A 329 -2.31 1.08 19.20
C GLY A 329 -3.35 1.76 20.09
N ALA A 330 -3.89 2.90 19.63
CA ALA A 330 -5.07 3.50 20.21
C ALA A 330 -6.34 2.71 19.83
N ALA A 331 -7.40 2.85 20.63
CA ALA A 331 -8.68 2.24 20.35
C ALA A 331 -9.83 3.16 20.78
N VAL A 332 -10.96 3.06 20.08
CA VAL A 332 -12.24 3.68 20.46
C VAL A 332 -13.30 2.60 20.52
N ASP A 333 -14.11 2.62 21.56
CA ASP A 333 -15.20 1.67 21.77
C ASP A 333 -16.53 2.43 21.86
N PHE A 334 -17.41 2.20 20.90
CA PHE A 334 -18.73 2.82 20.82
C PHE A 334 -19.86 1.89 21.28
N SER A 335 -19.55 0.74 21.89
CA SER A 335 -20.56 -0.24 22.34
C SER A 335 -21.61 0.34 23.30
N HIS A 336 -21.25 1.37 24.06
CA HIS A 336 -22.15 2.08 24.98
C HIS A 336 -22.80 3.34 24.38
N CYS A 337 -22.52 3.66 23.12
CA CYS A 337 -23.10 4.81 22.44
C CYS A 337 -24.53 4.49 21.97
N THR A 338 -25.47 5.37 22.27
CA THR A 338 -26.88 5.19 21.89
C THR A 338 -27.24 5.72 20.51
N ASP A 339 -26.31 6.39 19.82
CA ASP A 339 -26.51 6.83 18.44
C ASP A 339 -26.52 5.60 17.50
N PRO A 340 -27.56 5.41 16.68
CA PRO A 340 -27.66 4.23 15.79
C PRO A 340 -26.55 4.12 14.74
N ARG A 341 -25.80 5.21 14.51
CA ARG A 341 -24.67 5.25 13.56
C ARG A 341 -23.35 4.82 14.20
N ALA A 342 -23.28 4.72 15.52
CA ALA A 342 -22.05 4.48 16.27
C ALA A 342 -21.37 3.16 15.87
N GLY A 343 -22.13 2.08 15.69
CA GLY A 343 -21.59 0.78 15.27
C GLY A 343 -20.96 0.83 13.88
N GLU A 344 -21.59 1.53 12.93
CA GLU A 344 -21.02 1.69 11.58
C GLU A 344 -19.76 2.58 11.60
N LEU A 345 -19.71 3.62 12.42
CA LEU A 345 -18.51 4.44 12.59
C LEU A 345 -17.36 3.62 13.18
N GLU A 346 -17.63 2.82 14.23
CA GLU A 346 -16.65 1.94 14.85
C GLU A 346 -16.08 0.93 13.83
N ARG A 347 -16.98 0.27 13.07
CA ARG A 347 -16.59 -0.66 12.02
C ARG A 347 -15.65 0.00 11.01
N ARG A 348 -15.96 1.21 10.55
CA ARG A 348 -15.11 1.95 9.60
C ARG A 348 -13.75 2.29 10.20
N VAL A 349 -13.70 2.72 11.45
CA VAL A 349 -12.44 3.04 12.14
C VAL A 349 -11.55 1.79 12.25
N VAL A 350 -12.10 0.67 12.72
CA VAL A 350 -11.33 -0.57 12.90
C VAL A 350 -10.88 -1.13 11.53
N LEU A 351 -11.81 -1.24 10.58
CA LEU A 351 -11.50 -1.78 9.25
C LEU A 351 -10.48 -0.91 8.50
N SER A 352 -10.58 0.43 8.61
CA SER A 352 -9.62 1.33 7.94
C SER A 352 -8.20 1.18 8.48
N GLN A 353 -8.03 0.98 9.78
CA GLN A 353 -6.70 0.72 10.37
C GLN A 353 -6.11 -0.58 9.80
N TYR A 354 -6.90 -1.66 9.76
CA TYR A 354 -6.45 -2.92 9.17
C TYR A 354 -6.07 -2.76 7.69
N LEU A 355 -6.96 -2.18 6.88
CA LEU A 355 -6.73 -2.03 5.44
C LEU A 355 -5.52 -1.17 5.13
N LEU A 356 -5.34 -0.04 5.82
CA LEU A 356 -4.17 0.82 5.62
C LEU A 356 -2.88 0.14 6.10
N ALA A 357 -2.94 -0.65 7.16
CA ALA A 357 -1.78 -1.39 7.64
C ALA A 357 -1.32 -2.48 6.66
N ILE A 358 -2.23 -3.18 5.98
CA ILE A 358 -1.85 -4.24 5.03
C ILE A 358 -1.37 -3.71 3.68
N GLN A 359 -1.74 -2.49 3.27
CA GLN A 359 -1.54 -2.05 1.89
C GLN A 359 -0.78 -0.73 1.72
N SER A 360 -0.54 0.02 2.81
CA SER A 360 0.05 1.37 2.75
C SER A 360 1.07 1.63 3.87
N ALA A 361 1.58 0.60 4.52
CA ALA A 361 2.49 0.70 5.65
C ALA A 361 3.83 0.00 5.38
N GLY A 362 4.32 0.04 4.15
CA GLY A 362 5.62 -0.50 3.75
C GLY A 362 6.80 0.41 4.06
N SER A 363 7.98 0.01 3.58
CA SER A 363 9.23 0.78 3.68
C SER A 363 9.38 1.86 2.59
N VAL A 364 8.39 1.98 1.69
CA VAL A 364 8.34 2.97 0.62
C VAL A 364 6.95 3.62 0.55
N PRO A 365 6.81 4.84 -0.02
CA PRO A 365 5.52 5.47 -0.19
C PRO A 365 4.54 4.59 -1.00
N PRO A 366 3.28 4.51 -0.62
CA PRO A 366 2.30 3.75 -1.37
C PRO A 366 1.90 4.43 -2.69
N GLN A 367 1.38 3.64 -3.61
CA GLN A 367 0.58 4.18 -4.72
C GLN A 367 -0.72 4.80 -4.20
N GLU A 368 -1.44 5.54 -5.02
CA GLU A 368 -2.66 6.26 -4.61
C GLU A 368 -3.68 5.36 -3.88
N THR A 369 -3.86 4.15 -4.36
CA THR A 369 -4.86 3.19 -3.86
C THR A 369 -4.28 2.07 -2.99
N GLY A 370 -3.01 2.13 -2.62
CA GLY A 370 -2.31 1.06 -1.88
C GLY A 370 -2.08 -0.20 -2.73
N LEU A 371 -1.71 -1.31 -2.09
CA LEU A 371 -1.32 -2.55 -2.78
C LEU A 371 -2.50 -3.43 -3.23
N THR A 372 -3.74 -3.12 -2.83
CA THR A 372 -4.90 -3.95 -3.16
C THR A 372 -5.63 -3.52 -4.43
N TYR A 373 -5.28 -2.38 -4.99
CA TYR A 373 -5.84 -1.88 -6.25
C TYR A 373 -4.81 -1.07 -7.03
N ASN A 374 -4.51 -1.45 -8.27
CA ASN A 374 -3.58 -0.71 -9.12
C ASN A 374 -4.25 0.54 -9.70
N SER A 375 -3.65 1.71 -9.48
CA SER A 375 -4.01 2.98 -10.13
C SER A 375 -2.77 3.80 -10.45
N TRP A 376 -2.88 4.68 -11.42
CA TRP A 376 -1.77 5.54 -11.88
C TRP A 376 -0.47 4.74 -12.13
N PHE A 377 -0.61 3.58 -12.79
CA PHE A 377 0.52 2.67 -13.07
C PHE A 377 1.19 2.10 -11.82
N GLY A 378 0.57 2.22 -10.65
CA GLY A 378 1.14 1.81 -9.37
C GLY A 378 2.26 2.70 -8.84
N LYS A 379 2.52 3.86 -9.47
CA LYS A 379 3.57 4.78 -9.04
C LYS A 379 3.27 5.38 -7.67
N PHE A 380 4.32 5.73 -6.92
CA PHE A 380 4.18 6.34 -5.61
C PHE A 380 3.52 7.71 -5.72
N HIS A 381 2.53 7.95 -4.87
CA HIS A 381 1.80 9.21 -4.82
C HIS A 381 2.18 9.98 -3.55
N LEU A 382 3.20 10.85 -3.67
CA LEU A 382 3.63 11.66 -2.53
C LEU A 382 2.58 12.68 -2.10
N GLU A 383 1.64 13.03 -2.97
CA GLU A 383 0.52 13.87 -2.59
C GLU A 383 -0.46 13.16 -1.66
N MET A 384 -0.66 11.84 -1.84
CA MET A 384 -1.61 11.05 -1.08
C MET A 384 -1.02 10.43 0.20
N ILE A 385 0.29 10.51 0.41
CA ILE A 385 0.96 9.88 1.55
C ILE A 385 0.41 10.38 2.90
N TRP A 386 -0.06 11.63 2.96
CA TRP A 386 -0.68 12.18 4.15
C TRP A 386 -1.90 11.35 4.58
N TRP A 387 -2.80 11.03 3.65
CA TRP A 387 -3.99 10.20 3.91
C TRP A 387 -3.63 8.76 4.24
N HIS A 388 -2.58 8.24 3.62
CA HIS A 388 -2.15 6.87 3.86
C HIS A 388 -1.52 6.68 5.24
N GLN A 389 -0.81 7.68 5.79
CA GLN A 389 0.11 7.45 6.89
C GLN A 389 0.00 8.40 8.08
N ALA A 390 -0.65 9.57 7.97
CA ALA A 390 -0.77 10.49 9.10
C ALA A 390 -1.52 9.88 10.30
N TRP A 391 -2.38 8.91 10.08
CA TRP A 391 -3.09 8.18 11.13
C TRP A 391 -2.15 7.33 12.00
N GLN A 392 -1.07 6.81 11.44
CA GLN A 392 -0.17 5.86 12.11
C GLN A 392 0.35 6.42 13.44
N PRO A 393 1.04 7.56 13.50
CA PRO A 393 1.45 8.13 14.79
C PRO A 393 0.28 8.60 15.66
N LEU A 394 -0.81 9.07 15.05
CA LEU A 394 -2.00 9.51 15.79
C LEU A 394 -2.71 8.35 16.53
N TRP A 395 -2.54 7.13 16.03
CA TRP A 395 -3.10 5.91 16.60
C TRP A 395 -2.04 5.04 17.30
N GLY A 396 -0.80 5.54 17.49
CA GLY A 396 0.24 4.87 18.25
C GLY A 396 1.09 3.88 17.46
N HIS A 397 1.08 3.96 16.13
CA HIS A 397 1.85 3.13 15.19
C HIS A 397 2.95 3.95 14.49
N THR A 398 3.70 4.73 15.24
CA THR A 398 4.72 5.65 14.71
C THR A 398 5.84 4.93 13.96
N ASP A 399 6.17 3.71 14.36
CA ASP A 399 7.15 2.84 13.71
C ASP A 399 6.83 2.56 12.23
N LEU A 400 5.56 2.45 11.88
CA LEU A 400 5.12 2.26 10.51
C LEU A 400 5.43 3.48 9.65
N LEU A 401 5.18 4.69 10.15
CA LEU A 401 5.51 5.93 9.46
C LEU A 401 7.03 6.11 9.36
N ASP A 402 7.74 5.91 10.47
CA ASP A 402 9.19 6.08 10.54
C ASP A 402 9.92 5.18 9.51
N ARG A 403 9.43 3.97 9.30
CA ARG A 403 9.92 3.03 8.28
C ARG A 403 9.78 3.61 6.86
N THR A 404 8.64 4.14 6.50
CA THR A 404 8.39 4.70 5.17
C THR A 404 9.21 5.98 4.91
N LEU A 405 9.40 6.82 5.93
CA LEU A 405 10.14 8.08 5.77
C LEU A 405 11.61 7.86 5.40
N GLY A 406 12.18 6.70 5.70
CA GLY A 406 13.54 6.33 5.27
C GLY A 406 13.74 6.36 3.75
N TRP A 407 12.68 6.10 2.97
CA TRP A 407 12.76 6.17 1.51
C TRP A 407 13.15 7.57 0.99
N TYR A 408 12.70 8.63 1.64
CA TYR A 408 13.01 10.00 1.21
C TYR A 408 14.52 10.27 1.24
N GLU A 409 15.27 9.67 2.16
CA GLU A 409 16.73 9.77 2.22
C GLU A 409 17.38 9.08 1.02
N THR A 410 16.88 7.94 0.60
CA THR A 410 17.43 7.16 -0.53
C THR A 410 17.30 7.89 -1.86
N VAL A 411 16.26 8.70 -2.03
CA VAL A 411 15.97 9.43 -3.28
C VAL A 411 16.30 10.93 -3.21
N GLU A 412 16.90 11.40 -2.11
CA GLU A 412 17.33 12.80 -1.95
C GLU A 412 18.14 13.33 -3.15
N PRO A 413 19.13 12.58 -3.71
CA PRO A 413 19.90 13.07 -4.85
C PRO A 413 19.05 13.37 -6.08
N VAL A 414 18.01 12.57 -6.33
CA VAL A 414 17.06 12.76 -7.44
C VAL A 414 16.17 13.98 -7.17
N ALA A 415 15.64 14.10 -5.96
CA ALA A 415 14.81 15.24 -5.56
C ALA A 415 15.59 16.57 -5.62
N ARG A 416 16.87 16.55 -5.29
CA ARG A 416 17.79 17.70 -5.42
C ARG A 416 18.03 18.08 -6.89
N GLU A 417 18.24 17.10 -7.75
CA GLU A 417 18.43 17.35 -9.19
C GLU A 417 17.14 17.92 -9.81
N ILE A 418 15.97 17.47 -9.39
CA ILE A 418 14.68 18.05 -9.81
C ILE A 418 14.58 19.53 -9.40
N ALA A 419 14.91 19.86 -8.14
CA ALA A 419 14.95 21.24 -7.68
C ALA A 419 15.93 22.08 -8.50
N ARG A 420 17.16 21.59 -8.68
CA ARG A 420 18.23 22.27 -9.42
C ARG A 420 17.85 22.61 -10.87
N ARG A 421 17.26 21.64 -11.62
CA ARG A 421 16.83 21.91 -13.01
C ARG A 421 15.64 22.86 -13.10
N GLN A 422 14.86 22.99 -12.02
CA GLN A 422 13.80 24.01 -11.88
C GLN A 422 14.35 25.36 -11.39
N GLY A 423 15.68 25.47 -11.15
CA GLY A 423 16.35 26.70 -10.72
C GLY A 423 16.28 26.98 -9.22
N PHE A 424 16.00 25.97 -8.39
CA PHE A 424 15.86 26.12 -6.93
C PHE A 424 16.90 25.32 -6.15
N PRO A 425 17.27 25.77 -4.94
CA PRO A 425 18.03 24.99 -3.98
C PRO A 425 17.13 23.95 -3.27
N GLY A 426 17.73 23.14 -2.41
CA GLY A 426 17.03 22.16 -1.59
C GLY A 426 16.53 20.97 -2.39
N VAL A 427 15.41 20.39 -1.98
CA VAL A 427 14.82 19.20 -2.58
C VAL A 427 13.36 19.42 -3.03
N ARG A 428 13.00 18.87 -4.18
CA ARG A 428 11.66 18.95 -4.75
C ARG A 428 10.97 17.58 -4.73
N TRP A 429 9.91 17.46 -3.95
CA TRP A 429 9.09 16.27 -3.88
C TRP A 429 7.97 16.34 -4.92
N MET A 430 8.00 15.40 -5.88
CA MET A 430 7.04 15.39 -6.98
C MET A 430 5.77 14.63 -6.60
N LYS A 431 4.64 14.94 -7.27
CA LYS A 431 3.36 14.27 -7.02
C LYS A 431 3.48 12.75 -7.15
N MET A 432 4.00 12.30 -8.28
CA MET A 432 3.99 10.90 -8.71
C MET A 432 5.38 10.50 -9.18
N THR A 433 5.95 9.49 -8.53
CA THR A 433 7.31 9.01 -8.79
C THR A 433 7.36 7.50 -8.96
N ASP A 434 8.45 7.04 -9.58
CA ASP A 434 8.85 5.65 -9.51
C ASP A 434 9.57 5.34 -8.17
N PRO A 435 9.96 4.09 -7.89
CA PRO A 435 10.71 3.73 -6.69
C PRO A 435 12.03 4.48 -6.49
N ASN A 436 12.67 4.92 -7.57
CA ASN A 436 13.94 5.65 -7.54
C ASN A 436 13.76 7.18 -7.40
N GLY A 437 12.53 7.64 -7.16
CA GLY A 437 12.21 9.07 -7.02
C GLY A 437 12.08 9.82 -8.35
N THR A 438 12.19 9.13 -9.50
CA THR A 438 12.05 9.75 -10.81
C THR A 438 10.58 10.11 -11.05
N GLU A 439 10.32 11.37 -11.40
CA GLU A 439 8.96 11.83 -11.66
C GLU A 439 8.35 11.25 -12.94
N ALA A 440 7.05 11.01 -12.91
CA ALA A 440 6.29 10.69 -14.11
C ALA A 440 5.89 11.98 -14.85
N PRO A 441 6.13 12.09 -16.18
CA PRO A 441 5.74 13.27 -16.95
C PRO A 441 4.24 13.59 -16.82
N SER A 442 3.92 14.84 -16.47
CA SER A 442 2.53 15.26 -16.25
C SER A 442 2.34 16.76 -16.53
N ASN A 443 1.22 17.12 -17.19
CA ASN A 443 0.84 18.53 -17.39
C ASN A 443 0.09 19.12 -16.18
N VAL A 444 -0.15 18.32 -15.15
CA VAL A 444 -0.78 18.70 -13.88
C VAL A 444 0.16 18.37 -12.72
N GLY A 445 0.51 17.11 -12.55
CA GLY A 445 1.26 16.62 -11.39
C GLY A 445 2.62 17.28 -11.20
N SER A 446 3.30 17.63 -12.30
CA SER A 446 4.61 18.33 -12.24
C SER A 446 4.53 19.74 -11.64
N PHE A 447 3.35 20.36 -11.67
CA PHE A 447 3.11 21.73 -11.17
C PHE A 447 2.44 21.75 -9.78
N LEU A 448 2.07 20.60 -9.22
CA LEU A 448 1.52 20.54 -7.87
C LEU A 448 2.59 20.83 -6.83
N ILE A 449 2.25 21.60 -5.82
CA ILE A 449 3.17 21.98 -4.73
C ILE A 449 2.62 21.67 -3.34
N TRP A 450 1.39 21.21 -3.23
CA TRP A 450 0.76 20.96 -1.94
C TRP A 450 1.29 19.71 -1.22
N GLN A 451 1.95 18.79 -1.94
CA GLN A 451 2.67 17.66 -1.35
C GLN A 451 4.06 18.02 -0.85
N GLN A 452 4.64 19.14 -1.26
CA GLN A 452 5.98 19.56 -0.85
C GLN A 452 6.15 19.64 0.68
N PRO A 453 5.17 20.18 1.47
CA PRO A 453 5.24 20.22 2.91
C PRO A 453 5.07 18.87 3.62
N HIS A 454 4.61 17.82 2.94
CA HIS A 454 4.22 16.57 3.62
C HIS A 454 5.36 15.95 4.41
N PHE A 455 6.60 15.97 3.89
CA PHE A 455 7.75 15.44 4.63
C PHE A 455 7.95 16.16 5.97
N ILE A 456 7.86 17.48 6.00
CA ILE A 456 7.98 18.28 7.23
C ILE A 456 6.88 17.91 8.23
N TYR A 457 5.63 17.81 7.74
CA TYR A 457 4.48 17.47 8.58
C TYR A 457 4.60 16.06 9.17
N LEU A 458 4.98 15.08 8.36
CA LEU A 458 5.11 13.68 8.80
C LEU A 458 6.29 13.51 9.78
N ALA A 459 7.41 14.18 9.55
CA ALA A 459 8.54 14.21 10.48
C ALA A 459 8.13 14.85 11.83
N GLU A 460 7.32 15.91 11.79
CA GLU A 460 6.77 16.52 13.02
C GLU A 460 5.86 15.55 13.78
N LEU A 461 5.04 14.75 13.09
CA LEU A 461 4.20 13.74 13.75
C LEU A 461 5.04 12.66 14.45
N VAL A 462 6.16 12.25 13.84
CA VAL A 462 7.11 11.33 14.51
C VAL A 462 7.70 12.00 15.74
N TYR A 463 8.15 13.26 15.63
CA TYR A 463 8.67 14.01 16.76
C TYR A 463 7.65 14.17 17.89
N ARG A 464 6.40 14.51 17.60
CA ARG A 464 5.33 14.62 18.60
C ARG A 464 5.08 13.31 19.35
N SER A 465 5.25 12.17 18.66
CA SER A 465 5.07 10.84 19.27
C SER A 465 6.24 10.47 20.19
N ASN A 466 7.45 10.94 19.87
CA ASN A 466 8.68 10.68 20.63
C ASN A 466 9.59 11.91 20.59
N PRO A 467 9.31 12.98 21.37
CA PRO A 467 10.13 14.18 21.39
C PRO A 467 11.54 13.88 21.89
N SER A 468 12.51 13.81 20.96
CA SER A 468 13.91 13.54 21.29
C SER A 468 14.87 14.20 20.29
N ASP A 469 16.11 14.43 20.73
CA ASP A 469 17.16 14.96 19.88
C ASP A 469 17.51 13.98 18.74
N GLU A 470 17.37 12.67 18.94
CA GLU A 470 17.60 11.65 17.93
C GLU A 470 16.62 11.80 16.75
N VAL A 471 15.34 12.04 17.03
CA VAL A 471 14.33 12.26 15.98
C VAL A 471 14.62 13.55 15.24
N ILE A 472 15.01 14.62 15.93
CA ILE A 472 15.43 15.89 15.28
C ILE A 472 16.62 15.63 14.37
N GLN A 473 17.68 14.98 14.86
CA GLN A 473 18.90 14.70 14.08
C GLN A 473 18.59 13.84 12.85
N LYS A 474 17.69 12.87 12.99
CA LYS A 474 17.29 11.99 11.89
C LYS A 474 16.66 12.76 10.73
N TYR A 475 15.76 13.67 10.99
CA TYR A 475 14.97 14.33 9.96
C TYR A 475 15.43 15.74 9.58
N ASN A 476 16.24 16.40 10.43
CA ASN A 476 16.61 17.81 10.29
C ASN A 476 17.14 18.17 8.91
N LYS A 477 18.03 17.36 8.33
CA LYS A 477 18.60 17.62 7.01
C LYS A 477 17.52 17.78 5.93
N LEU A 478 16.64 16.80 5.79
CA LEU A 478 15.59 16.83 4.76
C LEU A 478 14.49 17.84 5.06
N VAL A 479 14.20 18.11 6.34
CA VAL A 479 13.29 19.19 6.74
C VAL A 479 13.84 20.53 6.27
N GLN A 480 15.12 20.83 6.53
CA GLN A 480 15.76 22.07 6.09
C GLN A 480 15.80 22.19 4.56
N GLU A 481 16.22 21.14 3.86
CA GLU A 481 16.31 21.15 2.39
C GLU A 481 14.94 21.27 1.72
N THR A 482 13.90 20.68 2.33
CA THR A 482 12.51 20.86 1.89
C THR A 482 12.07 22.32 2.07
N ALA A 483 12.39 22.91 3.22
CA ALA A 483 12.09 24.31 3.53
C ALA A 483 12.89 25.30 2.65
N GLU A 484 14.15 24.99 2.32
CA GLU A 484 14.97 25.80 1.39
C GLU A 484 14.31 25.88 0.01
N PHE A 485 13.86 24.75 -0.53
CA PHE A 485 13.09 24.75 -1.79
C PHE A 485 11.83 25.62 -1.66
N MET A 486 11.06 25.44 -0.59
CA MET A 486 9.82 26.17 -0.37
C MET A 486 10.05 27.68 -0.28
N TYR A 487 11.07 28.10 0.43
CA TYR A 487 11.43 29.52 0.54
C TYR A 487 11.83 30.11 -0.81
N ALA A 488 12.69 29.41 -1.58
CA ALA A 488 13.15 29.88 -2.87
C ALA A 488 12.06 29.89 -3.95
N PHE A 489 11.11 28.95 -3.89
CA PHE A 489 9.96 28.89 -4.80
C PHE A 489 8.99 30.04 -4.55
N ALA A 490 8.80 30.46 -3.30
CA ALA A 490 7.98 31.62 -2.94
C ALA A 490 8.62 32.90 -3.47
N THR A 491 7.88 33.66 -4.26
CA THR A 491 8.37 34.92 -4.86
C THR A 491 8.01 36.11 -3.98
N TYR A 492 8.98 36.97 -3.66
CA TYR A 492 8.70 38.20 -2.92
C TYR A 492 8.08 39.24 -3.85
N ASP A 493 6.89 39.70 -3.49
CA ASP A 493 6.16 40.78 -4.17
C ASP A 493 6.51 42.11 -3.46
N GLU A 494 7.47 42.83 -4.01
CA GLU A 494 7.97 44.10 -3.44
C GLU A 494 6.87 45.15 -3.32
N PHE A 495 5.94 45.18 -4.27
CA PHE A 495 4.88 46.18 -4.29
C PHE A 495 3.91 46.03 -3.11
N HIS A 496 3.61 44.78 -2.72
CA HIS A 496 2.70 44.51 -1.61
C HIS A 496 3.44 44.08 -0.32
N GLY A 497 4.78 44.01 -0.34
CA GLY A 497 5.60 43.63 0.82
C GLY A 497 5.33 42.24 1.36
N ARG A 498 5.11 41.25 0.50
CA ARG A 498 4.72 39.89 0.89
C ARG A 498 5.26 38.82 -0.06
N PHE A 499 5.38 37.62 0.42
CA PHE A 499 5.64 36.45 -0.43
C PHE A 499 4.34 36.00 -1.12
N ILE A 500 4.48 35.53 -2.37
CA ILE A 500 3.41 34.96 -3.17
C ILE A 500 3.83 33.61 -3.73
N LEU A 501 2.86 32.72 -3.92
CA LEU A 501 3.02 31.47 -4.65
C LEU A 501 2.46 31.62 -6.05
N LYS A 502 3.29 31.38 -7.07
CA LYS A 502 2.93 31.41 -8.50
C LYS A 502 3.60 30.26 -9.24
N GLY A 503 3.20 29.97 -10.47
CA GLY A 503 3.78 28.88 -11.25
C GLY A 503 3.38 27.49 -10.74
N ALA A 504 2.24 27.38 -10.06
CA ALA A 504 1.73 26.15 -9.48
C ALA A 504 0.27 25.88 -9.87
N ILE A 505 -0.10 24.62 -9.92
CA ILE A 505 -1.49 24.17 -10.01
C ILE A 505 -1.96 23.87 -8.59
N PRO A 506 -3.14 24.35 -8.16
CA PRO A 506 -3.71 24.02 -6.85
C PRO A 506 -4.10 22.55 -6.73
N ALA A 507 -4.29 22.08 -5.50
CA ALA A 507 -4.72 20.72 -5.18
C ALA A 507 -5.99 20.28 -5.93
N GLN A 508 -6.92 21.19 -6.24
CA GLN A 508 -8.13 20.88 -7.02
C GLN A 508 -7.88 20.63 -8.52
N GLU A 509 -6.66 20.84 -9.01
CA GLU A 509 -6.13 20.45 -10.35
C GLU A 509 -6.84 21.07 -11.59
N THR A 510 -7.76 21.99 -11.43
CA THR A 510 -8.54 22.57 -12.56
C THR A 510 -8.01 23.91 -13.04
N LEU A 511 -7.10 24.56 -12.32
CA LEU A 511 -6.48 25.83 -12.68
C LEU A 511 -5.15 25.61 -13.42
N ARG A 512 -4.63 26.69 -14.01
CA ARG A 512 -3.39 26.65 -14.80
C ARG A 512 -2.24 27.27 -14.02
N ALA A 513 -1.07 26.64 -14.02
CA ALA A 513 0.14 27.16 -13.38
C ALA A 513 0.51 28.59 -13.82
N ALA A 514 0.34 28.89 -15.09
CA ALA A 514 0.68 30.21 -15.65
C ALA A 514 -0.17 31.38 -15.12
N THR A 515 -1.36 31.10 -14.58
CA THR A 515 -2.32 32.16 -14.18
C THR A 515 -2.73 32.07 -12.71
N THR A 516 -2.33 31.02 -12.01
CA THR A 516 -2.67 30.84 -10.59
C THR A 516 -1.68 31.60 -9.71
N ILE A 517 -2.20 32.43 -8.83
CA ILE A 517 -1.45 33.18 -7.82
C ILE A 517 -2.12 32.97 -6.46
N ASN A 518 -1.31 32.64 -5.45
CA ASN A 518 -1.72 32.50 -4.06
C ASN A 518 -2.90 31.54 -3.85
N PRO A 519 -2.83 30.28 -4.28
CA PRO A 519 -3.88 29.32 -3.98
C PRO A 519 -3.99 29.14 -2.44
N PRO A 520 -5.21 29.29 -1.86
CA PRO A 520 -5.36 29.44 -0.41
C PRO A 520 -4.93 28.22 0.40
N PHE A 521 -5.16 27.01 -0.11
CA PHE A 521 -4.77 25.78 0.56
C PHE A 521 -3.24 25.68 0.66
N GLU A 522 -2.54 25.88 -0.45
CA GLU A 522 -1.09 25.81 -0.51
C GLU A 522 -0.45 26.91 0.35
N LEU A 523 -0.96 28.13 0.33
CA LEU A 523 -0.46 29.20 1.20
C LEU A 523 -0.56 28.85 2.68
N SER A 524 -1.71 28.34 3.10
CA SER A 524 -1.94 27.96 4.51
C SER A 524 -1.02 26.82 4.93
N TYR A 525 -0.91 25.81 4.09
CA TYR A 525 -0.12 24.61 4.42
C TYR A 525 1.39 24.89 4.34
N TRP A 526 1.83 25.70 3.37
CA TRP A 526 3.23 26.14 3.30
C TRP A 526 3.61 27.01 4.49
N HIS A 527 2.74 27.93 4.91
CA HIS A 527 2.96 28.72 6.11
C HIS A 527 3.13 27.85 7.36
N PHE A 528 2.24 26.86 7.56
CA PHE A 528 2.35 25.89 8.64
C PHE A 528 3.70 25.15 8.60
N ALA A 529 4.07 24.60 7.45
CA ALA A 529 5.31 23.83 7.32
C ALA A 529 6.57 24.68 7.54
N MET A 530 6.59 25.92 7.04
CA MET A 530 7.70 26.85 7.25
C MET A 530 7.84 27.30 8.72
N GLN A 531 6.74 27.30 9.49
CA GLN A 531 6.80 27.55 10.93
C GLN A 531 7.29 26.32 11.72
N THR A 532 7.05 25.13 11.19
CA THR A 532 7.44 23.86 11.81
C THR A 532 8.93 23.58 11.58
N ALA A 533 9.44 23.84 10.37
CA ALA A 533 10.84 23.65 9.99
C ALA A 533 11.78 24.65 10.70
#